data_690bd58eb2e3a67c02fd0d3e18a57092
#
_entry.id   690bd58eb2e3a67c02fd0d3e18a57092
#
_cell.length_a   1.000
_cell.length_b   1.000
_cell.length_c   1.000
_cell.angle_alpha   90.00
_cell.angle_beta   90.00
_cell.angle_gamma   90.00
#
_symmetry.space_group_name_H-M   'P 1'
#
loop_
_entity.id
_entity.type
_entity.pdbx_description
1 polymer ?
#
loop_
_entity_poly.entity_id
_entity_poly.type
_entity_poly.pdbx_seq_one_letter_code
_entity_poly.pdbx_strand_id
1 'polypeptide(L)'
;INDSIISPKLALVFGPWQKTEYYVNAGNGFHSNDARGTTIRTDPVSGLPADRVPGLVRSTGYELGMRSEWLPGLQSTLAVFQLDFASELIFIGDAGTTEAGRPSRRIGWEFNNYYKPTSWLTIDADLAMTRARFRDVAAEGSRVPGAVEGVASLAAIVDNNGAAYGSMQLRYFGPRPLVEDNSVRSNATMSLNGRLGYRLNKDTRLELMGFNLTNRQDPAIQYYYASRLASEPAGSATPDIHFHPVEPRSFRVALITRF
;
A
#
# COMPACT_ATOMS: atom_id res chain seq x y z
N ILE A 1 -19.02 2.53 21.43
CA ILE A 1 -19.31 1.13 21.12
C ILE A 1 -18.20 0.29 21.72
N ASN A 2 -18.58 -0.76 22.45
CA ASN A 2 -17.65 -1.80 22.91
C ASN A 2 -17.89 -3.04 22.05
N ASP A 3 -16.83 -3.56 21.46
CA ASP A 3 -16.89 -4.78 20.65
C ASP A 3 -15.69 -5.66 20.96
N SER A 4 -15.80 -6.97 20.75
CA SER A 4 -14.73 -7.93 21.02
C SER A 4 -14.71 -9.02 19.96
N ILE A 5 -13.50 -9.47 19.58
CA ILE A 5 -13.32 -10.51 18.59
C ILE A 5 -12.15 -11.43 18.97
N ILE A 6 -12.34 -12.72 18.86
CA ILE A 6 -11.29 -13.72 19.08
C ILE A 6 -10.61 -14.01 17.75
N SER A 7 -9.28 -13.91 17.71
CA SER A 7 -8.45 -14.05 16.51
C SER A 7 -7.36 -15.12 16.70
N PRO A 8 -7.71 -16.43 16.63
CA PRO A 8 -6.72 -17.50 16.70
C PRO A 8 -5.76 -17.45 15.50
N LYS A 9 -4.50 -17.82 15.74
CA LYS A 9 -3.44 -17.86 14.74
C LYS A 9 -2.59 -19.09 14.93
N LEU A 10 -2.12 -19.66 13.80
CA LEU A 10 -1.16 -20.76 13.74
C LEU A 10 -0.01 -20.33 12.83
N ALA A 11 1.21 -20.53 13.28
CA ALA A 11 2.42 -20.33 12.48
C ALA A 11 3.31 -21.57 12.65
N LEU A 12 3.72 -22.16 11.53
CA LEU A 12 4.63 -23.29 11.47
C LEU A 12 5.83 -22.91 10.62
N VAL A 13 7.04 -23.22 11.11
CA VAL A 13 8.28 -22.99 10.39
C VAL A 13 9.02 -24.32 10.30
N PHE A 14 9.51 -24.64 9.10
CA PHE A 14 10.23 -25.87 8.79
C PHE A 14 11.63 -25.54 8.28
N GLY A 15 12.62 -26.28 8.72
CA GLY A 15 14.02 -26.11 8.35
C GLY A 15 14.85 -25.51 9.50
N PRO A 16 15.99 -24.82 9.19
CA PRO A 16 16.46 -24.53 7.83
C PRO A 16 17.07 -25.74 7.12
N TRP A 17 16.72 -25.94 5.85
CA TRP A 17 17.39 -26.88 4.96
C TRP A 17 18.15 -26.11 3.88
N GLN A 18 19.46 -26.35 3.75
CA GLN A 18 20.32 -25.63 2.81
C GLN A 18 20.14 -24.09 2.87
N LYS A 19 20.12 -23.55 4.11
CA LYS A 19 19.91 -22.12 4.40
C LYS A 19 18.53 -21.58 3.97
N THR A 20 17.54 -22.46 3.85
CA THR A 20 16.18 -22.11 3.47
C THR A 20 15.21 -22.60 4.53
N GLU A 21 14.36 -21.72 4.99
CA GLU A 21 13.21 -22.01 5.86
C GLU A 21 11.92 -21.89 5.06
N TYR A 22 10.97 -22.74 5.36
CA TYR A 22 9.62 -22.72 4.81
C TYR A 22 8.65 -22.44 5.93
N TYR A 23 7.62 -21.66 5.66
CA TYR A 23 6.62 -21.34 6.67
C TYR A 23 5.20 -21.40 6.12
N VAL A 24 4.29 -21.77 7.02
CA VAL A 24 2.85 -21.78 6.80
C VAL A 24 2.20 -20.99 7.91
N ASN A 25 1.43 -19.99 7.55
CA ASN A 25 0.65 -19.18 8.47
C ASN A 25 -0.84 -19.29 8.13
N ALA A 26 -1.65 -19.44 9.17
CA ALA A 26 -3.11 -19.37 9.05
C ALA A 26 -3.68 -18.67 10.27
N GLY A 27 -4.64 -17.77 10.07
CA GLY A 27 -5.19 -17.08 11.23
C GLY A 27 -6.32 -16.13 10.91
N ASN A 28 -6.98 -15.71 11.98
CA ASN A 28 -7.95 -14.65 11.95
C ASN A 28 -7.32 -13.34 12.42
N GLY A 29 -7.75 -12.26 11.79
CA GLY A 29 -7.49 -10.89 12.18
C GLY A 29 -8.77 -10.09 12.18
N PHE A 30 -8.65 -8.81 12.33
CA PHE A 30 -9.77 -7.88 12.21
C PHE A 30 -9.26 -6.48 11.82
N HIS A 31 -10.15 -5.67 11.30
CA HIS A 31 -10.00 -4.22 11.28
C HIS A 31 -11.16 -3.56 12.03
N SER A 32 -10.94 -2.36 12.54
CA SER A 32 -11.98 -1.52 13.11
C SER A 32 -12.57 -0.60 12.05
N ASN A 33 -13.87 -0.46 12.05
CA ASN A 33 -14.55 0.51 11.22
C ASN A 33 -14.47 1.91 11.83
N ASP A 34 -14.65 2.93 10.98
CA ASP A 34 -14.67 4.33 11.39
C ASP A 34 -15.81 4.59 12.40
N ALA A 35 -15.51 5.41 13.40
CA ALA A 35 -16.47 5.77 14.43
C ALA A 35 -17.76 6.37 13.86
N ARG A 36 -17.68 7.10 12.75
CA ARG A 36 -18.84 7.70 12.08
C ARG A 36 -19.81 6.62 11.59
N GLY A 37 -19.34 5.63 10.86
CA GLY A 37 -20.15 4.53 10.36
C GLY A 37 -20.71 3.64 11.48
N THR A 38 -19.96 3.43 12.57
CA THR A 38 -20.40 2.60 13.71
C THR A 38 -21.41 3.31 14.61
N THR A 39 -21.53 4.63 14.55
CA THR A 39 -22.44 5.43 15.39
C THR A 39 -23.53 6.13 14.60
N ILE A 40 -23.53 6.05 13.29
CA ILE A 40 -24.49 6.70 12.41
C ILE A 40 -25.93 6.32 12.79
N ARG A 41 -26.84 7.25 12.69
CA ARG A 41 -28.29 7.04 12.87
C ARG A 41 -29.10 7.59 11.71
N THR A 42 -28.53 8.60 11.04
CA THR A 42 -29.18 9.31 9.95
C THR A 42 -28.13 9.52 8.86
N ASP A 43 -28.46 9.18 7.65
CA ASP A 43 -27.62 9.45 6.48
C ASP A 43 -27.52 10.98 6.27
N PRO A 44 -26.32 11.55 6.22
CA PRO A 44 -26.11 12.99 6.13
C PRO A 44 -26.55 13.60 4.79
N VAL A 45 -26.70 12.80 3.75
CA VAL A 45 -27.07 13.24 2.41
C VAL A 45 -28.58 13.17 2.22
N SER A 46 -29.19 12.02 2.51
CA SER A 46 -30.63 11.80 2.30
C SER A 46 -31.50 12.21 3.48
N GLY A 47 -30.92 12.35 4.68
CA GLY A 47 -31.65 12.61 5.93
C GLY A 47 -32.47 11.41 6.42
N LEU A 48 -32.37 10.25 5.79
CA LEU A 48 -33.08 9.03 6.16
C LEU A 48 -32.32 8.24 7.26
N PRO A 49 -33.03 7.32 8.00
CA PRO A 49 -32.35 6.42 8.91
C PRO A 49 -31.26 5.62 8.19
N ALA A 50 -30.08 5.50 8.79
CA ALA A 50 -28.95 4.75 8.26
C ALA A 50 -28.61 3.57 9.17
N ASP A 51 -28.25 2.45 8.57
CA ASP A 51 -27.76 1.26 9.26
C ASP A 51 -26.34 1.48 9.76
N ARG A 52 -26.05 1.00 10.96
CA ARG A 52 -24.73 1.03 11.55
C ARG A 52 -23.87 -0.10 11.00
N VAL A 53 -22.59 0.22 10.74
CA VAL A 53 -21.61 -0.83 10.44
C VAL A 53 -21.08 -1.48 11.72
N PRO A 54 -20.65 -2.76 11.68
CA PRO A 54 -20.02 -3.43 12.82
C PRO A 54 -18.76 -2.66 13.28
N GLY A 55 -18.49 -2.63 14.60
CA GLY A 55 -17.28 -2.00 15.14
C GLY A 55 -16.00 -2.71 14.71
N LEU A 56 -16.03 -4.05 14.71
CA LEU A 56 -14.92 -4.92 14.30
C LEU A 56 -15.35 -5.83 13.16
N VAL A 57 -14.52 -5.92 12.13
CA VAL A 57 -14.75 -6.77 10.96
C VAL A 57 -13.68 -7.84 10.89
N ARG A 58 -14.09 -9.10 10.84
CA ARG A 58 -13.20 -10.25 10.75
C ARG A 58 -12.48 -10.31 9.41
N SER A 59 -11.19 -10.64 9.49
CA SER A 59 -10.41 -11.12 8.35
C SER A 59 -9.87 -12.53 8.64
N THR A 60 -9.62 -13.30 7.57
CA THR A 60 -8.99 -14.61 7.65
C THR A 60 -7.86 -14.66 6.62
N GLY A 61 -6.66 -15.00 7.06
CA GLY A 61 -5.46 -15.04 6.23
C GLY A 61 -4.83 -16.42 6.21
N TYR A 62 -4.29 -16.76 5.05
CA TYR A 62 -3.46 -17.93 4.80
C TYR A 62 -2.22 -17.49 4.03
N GLU A 63 -1.08 -18.01 4.42
CA GLU A 63 0.20 -17.69 3.77
C GLU A 63 1.08 -18.93 3.74
N LEU A 64 1.73 -19.13 2.61
CA LEU A 64 2.81 -20.08 2.42
C LEU A 64 4.00 -19.32 1.88
N GLY A 65 5.16 -19.49 2.51
CA GLY A 65 6.34 -18.79 2.06
C GLY A 65 7.64 -19.53 2.35
N MET A 66 8.69 -18.96 1.82
CA MET A 66 10.06 -19.39 2.08
C MET A 66 10.96 -18.18 2.30
N ARG A 67 11.97 -18.36 3.15
CA ARG A 67 13.06 -17.40 3.37
C ARG A 67 14.38 -18.14 3.16
N SER A 68 15.27 -17.57 2.36
CA SER A 68 16.51 -18.23 1.96
C SER A 68 17.71 -17.30 1.98
N GLU A 69 18.85 -17.82 2.40
CA GLU A 69 20.18 -17.20 2.32
C GLU A 69 21.09 -18.06 1.43
N TRP A 70 20.59 -18.52 0.29
CA TRP A 70 21.30 -19.44 -0.60
C TRP A 70 22.60 -18.87 -1.19
N LEU A 71 22.70 -17.55 -1.37
CA LEU A 71 23.92 -16.83 -1.72
C LEU A 71 24.45 -16.02 -0.52
N PRO A 72 25.77 -15.95 -0.35
CA PRO A 72 26.35 -15.07 0.67
C PRO A 72 25.91 -13.62 0.51
N GLY A 73 25.38 -13.05 1.58
CA GLY A 73 24.90 -11.67 1.61
C GLY A 73 23.54 -11.42 0.98
N LEU A 74 22.88 -12.46 0.42
CA LEU A 74 21.53 -12.36 -0.12
C LEU A 74 20.53 -13.01 0.82
N GLN A 75 19.54 -12.25 1.25
CA GLN A 75 18.33 -12.73 1.91
C GLN A 75 17.16 -12.56 0.96
N SER A 76 16.50 -13.65 0.59
CA SER A 76 15.32 -13.64 -0.27
C SER A 76 14.13 -14.23 0.47
N THR A 77 12.97 -13.58 0.37
CA THR A 77 11.70 -14.09 0.89
C THR A 77 10.68 -14.12 -0.23
N LEU A 78 10.04 -15.26 -0.42
CA LEU A 78 8.90 -15.40 -1.32
C LEU A 78 7.71 -15.87 -0.50
N ALA A 79 6.59 -15.19 -0.62
CA ALA A 79 5.33 -15.55 0.00
C ALA A 79 4.20 -15.55 -1.03
N VAL A 80 3.28 -16.50 -0.91
CA VAL A 80 1.97 -16.49 -1.56
C VAL A 80 0.91 -16.44 -0.47
N PHE A 81 -0.12 -15.63 -0.66
CA PHE A 81 -1.11 -15.42 0.38
C PHE A 81 -2.53 -15.31 -0.17
N GLN A 82 -3.48 -15.63 0.70
CA GLN A 82 -4.88 -15.31 0.55
C GLN A 82 -5.36 -14.60 1.81
N LEU A 83 -6.12 -13.52 1.62
CA LEU A 83 -6.72 -12.74 2.70
C LEU A 83 -8.19 -12.50 2.37
N ASP A 84 -9.08 -12.96 3.24
CA ASP A 84 -10.52 -12.78 3.16
C ASP A 84 -10.98 -11.77 4.20
N PHE A 85 -11.76 -10.78 3.78
CA PHE A 85 -12.44 -9.82 4.65
C PHE A 85 -13.95 -10.07 4.62
N ALA A 86 -14.58 -9.99 5.78
CA ALA A 86 -16.04 -10.11 5.89
C ALA A 86 -16.76 -8.88 5.33
N SER A 87 -16.15 -7.71 5.40
CA SER A 87 -16.53 -6.51 4.66
C SER A 87 -15.32 -5.61 4.47
N GLU A 88 -15.36 -4.71 3.48
CA GLU A 88 -14.39 -3.64 3.32
C GLU A 88 -15.06 -2.29 3.56
N LEU A 89 -14.31 -1.34 4.09
CA LEU A 89 -14.73 0.06 4.06
C LEU A 89 -14.20 0.66 2.77
N ILE A 90 -15.11 1.03 1.88
CA ILE A 90 -14.79 1.74 0.66
C ILE A 90 -15.09 3.21 0.89
N PHE A 91 -14.09 4.06 0.65
CA PHE A 91 -14.30 5.50 0.64
C PHE A 91 -15.02 5.89 -0.65
N ILE A 92 -16.23 6.43 -0.52
CA ILE A 92 -17.03 6.90 -1.64
C ILE A 92 -16.82 8.40 -1.79
N GLY A 93 -15.87 8.76 -2.63
CA GLY A 93 -15.66 10.09 -3.20
C GLY A 93 -15.81 11.26 -2.22
N ASP A 94 -16.29 12.40 -2.72
CA ASP A 94 -16.55 13.61 -1.95
C ASP A 94 -17.73 13.53 -0.97
N ALA A 95 -18.48 12.44 -0.98
CA ALA A 95 -19.57 12.25 -0.03
C ALA A 95 -19.10 12.18 1.43
N GLY A 96 -17.78 12.01 1.65
CA GLY A 96 -17.20 11.94 2.99
C GLY A 96 -17.73 10.76 3.83
N THR A 97 -18.44 9.84 3.20
CA THR A 97 -19.04 8.66 3.80
C THR A 97 -18.22 7.43 3.50
N THR A 98 -18.13 6.54 4.48
CA THR A 98 -17.62 5.19 4.30
C THR A 98 -18.79 4.24 4.37
N GLU A 99 -18.99 3.43 3.33
CA GLU A 99 -19.95 2.35 3.36
C GLU A 99 -19.25 1.06 3.79
N ALA A 100 -19.97 0.23 4.58
CA ALA A 100 -19.55 -1.15 4.78
C ALA A 100 -19.65 -1.87 3.44
N GLY A 101 -18.48 -2.14 2.86
CA GLY A 101 -18.38 -2.80 1.58
C GLY A 101 -18.76 -4.27 1.67
N ARG A 102 -18.86 -4.87 0.50
CA ARG A 102 -19.11 -6.28 0.26
C ARG A 102 -17.94 -7.13 0.79
N PRO A 103 -18.14 -8.41 1.13
CA PRO A 103 -17.05 -9.30 1.49
C PRO A 103 -16.05 -9.45 0.33
N SER A 104 -14.77 -9.43 0.63
CA SER A 104 -13.73 -9.43 -0.39
C SER A 104 -12.69 -10.53 -0.16
N ARG A 105 -11.91 -10.80 -1.20
CA ARG A 105 -10.75 -11.68 -1.20
C ARG A 105 -9.59 -11.04 -1.92
N ARG A 106 -8.42 -11.11 -1.29
CA ARG A 106 -7.14 -10.80 -1.91
C ARG A 106 -6.31 -12.05 -2.04
N ILE A 107 -5.77 -12.30 -3.22
CA ILE A 107 -4.78 -13.34 -3.48
C ILE A 107 -3.58 -12.65 -4.10
N GLY A 108 -2.39 -12.97 -3.61
CA GLY A 108 -1.19 -12.33 -4.09
C GLY A 108 0.07 -13.12 -3.77
N TRP A 109 1.17 -12.53 -4.20
CA TRP A 109 2.50 -12.97 -3.85
C TRP A 109 3.41 -11.76 -3.61
N GLU A 110 4.43 -11.97 -2.79
CA GLU A 110 5.45 -10.99 -2.47
C GLU A 110 6.82 -11.64 -2.62
N PHE A 111 7.77 -10.90 -3.20
CA PHE A 111 9.15 -11.32 -3.37
C PHE A 111 10.06 -10.18 -2.94
N ASN A 112 10.72 -10.37 -1.79
CA ASN A 112 11.57 -9.37 -1.16
C ASN A 112 13.00 -9.87 -1.15
N ASN A 113 13.95 -9.00 -1.52
CA ASN A 113 15.35 -9.32 -1.61
C ASN A 113 16.19 -8.22 -0.97
N TYR A 114 17.02 -8.62 -0.04
CA TYR A 114 18.03 -7.78 0.57
C TYR A 114 19.41 -8.36 0.26
N TYR A 115 20.20 -7.64 -0.52
CA TYR A 115 21.48 -8.13 -1.02
C TYR A 115 22.63 -7.21 -0.64
N LYS A 116 23.62 -7.76 0.04
CA LYS A 116 24.91 -7.13 0.38
C LYS A 116 26.05 -7.83 -0.35
N PRO A 117 26.30 -7.51 -1.64
CA PRO A 117 27.41 -8.10 -2.39
C PRO A 117 28.79 -7.72 -1.83
N THR A 118 28.86 -6.56 -1.18
CA THR A 118 30.07 -6.03 -0.54
C THR A 118 29.70 -5.38 0.80
N SER A 119 30.69 -5.04 1.61
CA SER A 119 30.46 -4.36 2.88
C SER A 119 29.88 -2.93 2.74
N TRP A 120 30.02 -2.32 1.58
CA TRP A 120 29.66 -0.93 1.31
C TRP A 120 28.43 -0.76 0.40
N LEU A 121 27.94 -1.82 -0.23
CA LEU A 121 26.78 -1.77 -1.12
C LEU A 121 25.65 -2.64 -0.57
N THR A 122 24.47 -2.06 -0.47
CA THR A 122 23.22 -2.78 -0.21
C THR A 122 22.24 -2.53 -1.35
N ILE A 123 21.65 -3.58 -1.87
CA ILE A 123 20.56 -3.55 -2.85
C ILE A 123 19.33 -4.13 -2.16
N ASP A 124 18.23 -3.39 -2.25
CA ASP A 124 16.93 -3.78 -1.71
C ASP A 124 15.93 -3.78 -2.85
N ALA A 125 15.33 -4.93 -3.15
CA ALA A 125 14.46 -5.11 -4.31
C ALA A 125 13.20 -5.90 -3.92
N ASP A 126 12.05 -5.24 -3.97
CA ASP A 126 10.75 -5.77 -3.59
C ASP A 126 9.78 -5.74 -4.74
N LEU A 127 9.03 -6.83 -4.87
CA LEU A 127 7.93 -6.97 -5.82
C LEU A 127 6.73 -7.55 -5.09
N ALA A 128 5.55 -6.97 -5.31
CA ALA A 128 4.30 -7.52 -4.83
C ALA A 128 3.23 -7.43 -5.91
N MET A 129 2.47 -8.50 -6.04
CA MET A 129 1.27 -8.51 -6.90
C MET A 129 0.09 -9.05 -6.13
N THR A 130 -1.05 -8.36 -6.27
CA THR A 130 -2.28 -8.69 -5.55
C THR A 130 -3.47 -8.56 -6.47
N ARG A 131 -4.40 -9.48 -6.36
CA ARG A 131 -5.71 -9.41 -6.99
C ARG A 131 -6.78 -9.35 -5.93
N ALA A 132 -7.43 -8.20 -5.79
CA ALA A 132 -8.55 -7.98 -4.88
C ALA A 132 -9.88 -8.10 -5.63
N ARG A 133 -10.81 -8.89 -5.08
CA ARG A 133 -12.15 -9.05 -5.65
C ARG A 133 -13.19 -9.16 -4.54
N PHE A 134 -14.37 -8.65 -4.80
CA PHE A 134 -15.56 -9.00 -4.03
C PHE A 134 -15.91 -10.48 -4.23
N ARG A 135 -16.47 -11.10 -3.19
CA ARG A 135 -16.78 -12.54 -3.17
C ARG A 135 -18.21 -12.86 -3.56
N ASP A 136 -19.08 -11.88 -3.55
CA ASP A 136 -20.46 -11.98 -3.99
C ASP A 136 -20.56 -11.69 -5.51
N VAL A 137 -21.75 -11.94 -6.04
CA VAL A 137 -22.07 -11.67 -7.45
C VAL A 137 -22.96 -10.43 -7.49
N ALA A 138 -22.48 -9.39 -8.16
CA ALA A 138 -23.25 -8.17 -8.38
C ALA A 138 -23.10 -7.70 -9.82
N ALA A 139 -24.12 -7.02 -10.34
CA ALA A 139 -24.14 -6.51 -11.70
C ALA A 139 -23.05 -5.47 -11.96
N GLU A 140 -22.68 -4.72 -10.93
CA GLU A 140 -21.65 -3.68 -10.96
C GLU A 140 -20.23 -4.24 -11.22
N GLY A 141 -20.03 -5.53 -10.94
CA GLY A 141 -18.73 -6.17 -11.08
C GLY A 141 -18.15 -6.71 -9.79
N SER A 142 -16.90 -7.15 -9.85
CA SER A 142 -16.24 -7.81 -8.71
C SER A 142 -14.90 -7.21 -8.32
N ARG A 143 -14.41 -6.16 -8.96
CA ARG A 143 -13.15 -5.52 -8.58
C ARG A 143 -13.35 -4.63 -7.36
N VAL A 144 -12.33 -4.58 -6.49
CA VAL A 144 -12.32 -3.63 -5.38
C VAL A 144 -11.71 -2.32 -5.90
N PRO A 145 -12.50 -1.22 -6.00
CA PRO A 145 -11.98 0.04 -6.48
C PRO A 145 -10.82 0.56 -5.64
N GLY A 146 -9.79 1.10 -6.29
CA GLY A 146 -8.60 1.62 -5.63
C GLY A 146 -7.59 0.57 -5.15
N ALA A 147 -7.90 -0.74 -5.23
CA ALA A 147 -6.98 -1.80 -4.82
C ALA A 147 -5.79 -1.89 -5.77
N VAL A 148 -4.58 -1.61 -5.25
CA VAL A 148 -3.34 -1.67 -6.02
C VAL A 148 -3.02 -3.10 -6.38
N GLU A 149 -2.77 -3.37 -7.68
CA GLU A 149 -2.54 -4.73 -8.19
C GLU A 149 -1.06 -5.09 -8.29
N GLY A 150 -0.16 -4.12 -8.41
CA GLY A 150 1.27 -4.37 -8.48
C GLY A 150 2.09 -3.24 -7.86
N VAL A 151 3.10 -3.61 -7.08
CA VAL A 151 4.04 -2.69 -6.46
C VAL A 151 5.45 -3.19 -6.69
N ALA A 152 6.38 -2.29 -7.02
CA ALA A 152 7.80 -2.59 -7.08
C ALA A 152 8.61 -1.49 -6.36
N SER A 153 9.67 -1.89 -5.67
CA SER A 153 10.67 -1.01 -5.10
C SER A 153 12.06 -1.53 -5.42
N LEU A 154 12.96 -0.65 -5.81
CA LEU A 154 14.37 -0.97 -5.98
C LEU A 154 15.20 0.15 -5.35
N ALA A 155 16.01 -0.19 -4.35
CA ALA A 155 16.93 0.74 -3.72
C ALA A 155 18.37 0.24 -3.81
N ALA A 156 19.28 1.18 -4.01
CA ALA A 156 20.71 0.97 -3.86
C ALA A 156 21.25 1.94 -2.81
N ILE A 157 21.97 1.40 -1.83
CA ILE A 157 22.56 2.17 -0.73
C ILE A 157 24.05 1.92 -0.74
N VAL A 158 24.81 3.00 -0.80
CA VAL A 158 26.29 3.00 -0.80
C VAL A 158 26.77 3.67 0.48
N ASP A 159 27.45 2.93 1.32
CA ASP A 159 28.08 3.44 2.53
C ASP A 159 29.30 2.57 2.91
N ASN A 160 30.48 3.08 2.65
CA ASN A 160 31.74 2.43 2.98
C ASN A 160 32.33 2.87 4.32
N ASN A 161 31.51 3.50 5.19
CA ASN A 161 31.94 4.16 6.44
C ASN A 161 32.92 5.33 6.22
N GLY A 162 33.13 5.77 4.99
CA GLY A 162 33.90 6.95 4.65
C GLY A 162 33.12 8.26 4.85
N ALA A 163 33.68 9.35 4.37
CA ALA A 163 33.03 10.65 4.50
C ALA A 163 31.73 10.74 3.68
N ALA A 164 31.69 10.16 2.48
CA ALA A 164 30.53 10.22 1.61
C ALA A 164 29.70 8.92 1.66
N TYR A 165 28.40 9.05 1.60
CA TYR A 165 27.43 7.96 1.45
C TYR A 165 26.20 8.43 0.67
N GLY A 166 25.40 7.50 0.19
CA GLY A 166 24.21 7.87 -0.56
C GLY A 166 23.26 6.71 -0.81
N SER A 167 22.08 7.04 -1.33
CA SER A 167 21.12 6.06 -1.76
C SER A 167 20.25 6.58 -2.89
N MET A 168 19.78 5.67 -3.73
CA MET A 168 18.72 5.92 -4.70
C MET A 168 17.61 4.89 -4.53
N GLN A 169 16.36 5.32 -4.68
CA GLN A 169 15.20 4.46 -4.60
C GLN A 169 14.22 4.77 -5.72
N LEU A 170 13.91 3.76 -6.51
CA LEU A 170 12.82 3.74 -7.46
C LEU A 170 11.61 3.04 -6.83
N ARG A 171 10.43 3.67 -6.89
CA ARG A 171 9.15 3.10 -6.48
C ARG A 171 8.18 3.12 -7.65
N TYR A 172 7.43 2.05 -7.78
CA TYR A 172 6.40 1.88 -8.80
C TYR A 172 5.12 1.35 -8.17
N PHE A 173 4.00 1.99 -8.47
CA PHE A 173 2.65 1.52 -8.19
C PHE A 173 1.93 1.33 -9.51
N GLY A 174 1.49 0.11 -9.77
CA GLY A 174 0.79 -0.25 -11.00
C GLY A 174 -0.63 0.35 -11.10
N PRO A 175 -1.21 0.30 -12.29
CA PRO A 175 -2.60 0.66 -12.50
C PRO A 175 -3.52 -0.19 -11.63
N ARG A 176 -4.64 0.42 -11.19
CA ARG A 176 -5.67 -0.25 -10.37
C ARG A 176 -7.06 0.04 -10.91
N PRO A 177 -8.06 -0.85 -10.68
CA PRO A 177 -9.44 -0.56 -11.02
C PRO A 177 -9.93 0.67 -10.25
N LEU A 178 -10.69 1.55 -10.89
CA LEU A 178 -11.37 2.66 -10.24
C LEU A 178 -12.87 2.42 -10.09
N VAL A 179 -13.39 1.41 -10.81
CA VAL A 179 -14.77 0.93 -10.75
C VAL A 179 -14.79 -0.60 -10.72
N GLU A 180 -15.90 -1.16 -10.25
CA GLU A 180 -16.02 -2.60 -9.93
C GLU A 180 -16.01 -3.50 -11.17
N ASP A 181 -16.51 -3.01 -12.32
CA ASP A 181 -16.50 -3.71 -13.62
C ASP A 181 -15.13 -3.63 -14.34
N ASN A 182 -14.17 -2.84 -13.78
CA ASN A 182 -12.85 -2.61 -14.34
C ASN A 182 -12.83 -1.82 -15.68
N SER A 183 -13.91 -1.16 -16.06
CA SER A 183 -13.98 -0.33 -17.28
C SER A 183 -13.09 0.90 -17.20
N VAL A 184 -12.87 1.44 -16.00
CA VAL A 184 -12.00 2.58 -15.75
C VAL A 184 -10.85 2.17 -14.82
N ARG A 185 -9.62 2.51 -15.22
CA ARG A 185 -8.41 2.19 -14.46
C ARG A 185 -7.57 3.45 -14.22
N SER A 186 -6.85 3.46 -13.11
CA SER A 186 -5.86 4.51 -12.82
C SER A 186 -4.64 4.39 -13.74
N ASN A 187 -3.88 5.46 -13.84
CA ASN A 187 -2.50 5.42 -14.32
C ASN A 187 -1.56 4.80 -13.27
N ALA A 188 -0.39 4.36 -13.74
CA ALA A 188 0.69 3.99 -12.84
C ALA A 188 1.36 5.24 -12.25
N THR A 189 1.93 5.07 -11.06
CA THR A 189 2.73 6.11 -10.40
C THR A 189 4.16 5.61 -10.26
N MET A 190 5.15 6.42 -10.63
CA MET A 190 6.56 6.08 -10.48
C MET A 190 7.33 7.26 -9.88
N SER A 191 8.15 7.01 -8.87
CA SER A 191 9.00 8.03 -8.26
C SER A 191 10.43 7.55 -8.12
N LEU A 192 11.39 8.42 -8.44
CA LEU A 192 12.81 8.24 -8.18
C LEU A 192 13.25 9.25 -7.14
N ASN A 193 13.75 8.76 -6.01
CA ASN A 193 14.26 9.58 -4.91
C ASN A 193 15.74 9.26 -4.68
N GLY A 194 16.48 10.23 -4.16
CA GLY A 194 17.89 10.06 -3.88
C GLY A 194 18.34 10.83 -2.66
N ARG A 195 19.40 10.36 -2.03
CA ARG A 195 20.05 11.01 -0.91
C ARG A 195 21.56 10.92 -1.09
N LEU A 196 22.23 12.04 -0.86
CA LEU A 196 23.68 12.14 -0.75
C LEU A 196 24.00 12.70 0.64
N GLY A 197 24.90 12.08 1.35
CA GLY A 197 25.34 12.49 2.67
C GLY A 197 26.85 12.64 2.73
N TYR A 198 27.31 13.60 3.54
CA TYR A 198 28.71 13.82 3.82
C TYR A 198 28.93 13.99 5.34
N ARG A 199 29.76 13.13 5.94
CA ARG A 199 30.15 13.19 7.33
C ARG A 199 31.25 14.22 7.49
N LEU A 200 30.92 15.36 8.11
CA LEU A 200 31.88 16.44 8.42
C LEU A 200 32.82 16.02 9.55
N ASN A 201 32.27 15.33 10.53
CA ASN A 201 33.00 14.70 11.63
C ASN A 201 32.13 13.55 12.22
N LYS A 202 32.55 12.96 13.35
CA LYS A 202 31.85 11.84 14.00
C LYS A 202 30.42 12.17 14.46
N ASP A 203 30.13 13.42 14.73
CA ASP A 203 28.86 13.87 15.33
C ASP A 203 28.01 14.68 14.34
N THR A 204 28.62 15.18 13.24
CA THR A 204 27.94 16.11 12.32
C THR A 204 28.00 15.62 10.88
N ARG A 205 26.86 15.63 10.19
CA ARG A 205 26.73 15.28 8.77
C ARG A 205 25.82 16.26 8.05
N LEU A 206 26.12 16.47 6.78
CA LEU A 206 25.31 17.21 5.83
C LEU A 206 24.61 16.21 4.91
N GLU A 207 23.32 16.39 4.67
CA GLU A 207 22.55 15.56 3.73
C GLU A 207 21.82 16.44 2.70
N LEU A 208 21.88 16.02 1.44
CA LEU A 208 21.05 16.50 0.34
C LEU A 208 20.09 15.39 -0.05
N MET A 209 18.79 15.64 0.03
CA MET A 209 17.73 14.73 -0.40
C MET A 209 17.03 15.31 -1.60
N GLY A 210 16.80 14.50 -2.61
CA GLY A 210 16.01 14.84 -3.79
C GLY A 210 14.82 13.92 -3.91
N PHE A 211 13.64 14.51 -4.13
CA PHE A 211 12.38 13.80 -4.29
C PHE A 211 11.88 14.00 -5.71
N ASN A 212 11.25 12.95 -6.26
CA ASN A 212 10.75 12.94 -7.64
C ASN A 212 11.78 13.49 -8.65
N LEU A 213 13.01 12.94 -8.62
CA LEU A 213 14.15 13.42 -9.42
C LEU A 213 13.86 13.46 -10.91
N THR A 214 12.99 12.58 -11.39
CA THR A 214 12.55 12.54 -12.79
C THR A 214 11.50 13.59 -13.13
N ASN A 215 10.99 14.33 -12.12
CA ASN A 215 9.94 15.35 -12.25
C ASN A 215 8.69 14.84 -12.98
N ARG A 216 8.28 13.60 -12.70
CA ARG A 216 7.06 13.02 -13.26
C ARG A 216 5.85 13.72 -12.67
N GLN A 217 4.82 13.88 -13.49
CA GLN A 217 3.52 14.44 -13.10
C GLN A 217 2.46 13.32 -12.97
N ASP A 218 2.86 12.19 -12.41
CA ASP A 218 1.97 11.06 -12.22
C ASP A 218 0.93 11.38 -11.13
N PRO A 219 -0.24 10.75 -11.14
CA PRO A 219 -1.19 10.87 -10.05
C PRO A 219 -0.70 10.07 -8.82
N ALA A 220 -0.72 10.68 -7.65
CA ALA A 220 -0.49 9.98 -6.38
C ALA A 220 -1.67 9.05 -6.05
N ILE A 221 -2.89 9.56 -6.27
CA ILE A 221 -4.13 8.82 -6.12
C ILE A 221 -5.14 9.29 -7.17
N GLN A 222 -6.00 8.36 -7.63
CA GLN A 222 -7.09 8.62 -8.56
C GLN A 222 -8.37 7.96 -8.07
N TYR A 223 -9.48 8.65 -8.31
CA TYR A 223 -10.85 8.19 -8.08
C TYR A 223 -11.69 8.44 -9.32
N TYR A 224 -12.79 7.72 -9.48
CA TYR A 224 -13.74 7.92 -10.56
C TYR A 224 -15.13 8.09 -9.96
N TYR A 225 -15.71 9.27 -10.12
CA TYR A 225 -17.06 9.60 -9.65
C TYR A 225 -17.63 10.77 -10.43
N ALA A 226 -18.96 10.91 -10.36
CA ALA A 226 -19.65 12.04 -10.98
C ALA A 226 -19.48 13.32 -10.16
N SER A 227 -18.99 14.37 -10.78
CA SER A 227 -18.89 15.70 -10.17
C SER A 227 -19.31 16.80 -11.12
N ARG A 228 -19.54 18.00 -10.61
CA ARG A 228 -19.78 19.22 -11.36
C ARG A 228 -19.11 20.41 -10.69
N LEU A 229 -18.80 21.42 -11.47
CA LEU A 229 -18.35 22.72 -10.91
C LEU A 229 -19.53 23.47 -10.30
N ALA A 230 -19.24 24.33 -9.34
CA ALA A 230 -20.28 25.16 -8.68
C ALA A 230 -21.05 26.05 -9.67
N SER A 231 -20.43 26.44 -10.81
CA SER A 231 -21.03 27.23 -11.88
C SER A 231 -21.92 26.45 -12.85
N GLU A 232 -21.91 25.11 -12.78
CA GLU A 232 -22.68 24.25 -13.67
C GLU A 232 -24.09 24.01 -13.14
N PRO A 233 -25.07 23.72 -14.02
CA PRO A 233 -26.45 23.47 -13.60
C PRO A 233 -26.57 22.31 -12.62
N ALA A 234 -27.53 22.35 -11.72
CA ALA A 234 -27.85 21.21 -10.86
C ALA A 234 -28.27 20.02 -11.76
N GLY A 235 -27.70 18.81 -11.48
CA GLY A 235 -27.99 17.60 -12.25
C GLY A 235 -27.08 17.39 -13.46
N SER A 236 -26.13 18.29 -13.77
CA SER A 236 -25.17 18.14 -14.88
C SER A 236 -23.90 17.37 -14.50
N ALA A 237 -23.84 16.74 -13.32
CA ALA A 237 -22.67 15.99 -12.89
C ALA A 237 -22.28 14.89 -13.91
N THR A 238 -21.02 14.88 -14.30
CA THR A 238 -20.46 13.91 -15.28
C THR A 238 -19.43 13.04 -14.57
N PRO A 239 -19.44 11.71 -14.79
CA PRO A 239 -18.39 10.83 -14.28
C PRO A 239 -17.05 11.15 -14.94
N ASP A 240 -16.00 11.35 -14.12
CA ASP A 240 -14.64 11.62 -14.59
C ASP A 240 -13.61 11.14 -13.55
N ILE A 241 -12.34 11.12 -13.97
CA ILE A 241 -11.22 10.79 -13.10
C ILE A 241 -10.79 12.04 -12.34
N HIS A 242 -10.86 11.95 -11.03
CA HIS A 242 -10.32 12.94 -10.10
C HIS A 242 -9.01 12.44 -9.55
N PHE A 243 -8.02 13.32 -9.42
CA PHE A 243 -6.69 12.90 -8.97
C PHE A 243 -6.01 13.93 -8.08
N HIS A 244 -5.16 13.44 -7.21
CA HIS A 244 -4.18 14.24 -6.51
C HIS A 244 -2.81 13.98 -7.17
N PRO A 245 -2.11 14.98 -7.69
CA PRO A 245 -0.80 14.79 -8.31
C PRO A 245 0.25 14.44 -7.27
N VAL A 246 1.31 13.74 -7.71
CA VAL A 246 2.53 13.64 -6.91
C VAL A 246 3.17 15.01 -6.77
N GLU A 247 3.89 15.22 -5.67
CA GLU A 247 4.64 16.45 -5.48
C GLU A 247 5.69 16.63 -6.60
N PRO A 248 5.89 17.85 -7.11
CA PRO A 248 6.93 18.12 -8.10
C PRO A 248 8.32 17.84 -7.51
N ARG A 249 9.32 17.75 -8.40
CA ARG A 249 10.70 17.57 -7.96
C ARG A 249 11.08 18.62 -6.92
N SER A 250 11.57 18.15 -5.79
CA SER A 250 11.96 18.99 -4.67
C SER A 250 13.28 18.53 -4.07
N PHE A 251 13.97 19.44 -3.38
CA PHE A 251 15.23 19.18 -2.71
C PHE A 251 15.16 19.66 -1.26
N ARG A 252 15.80 18.90 -0.39
CA ARG A 252 15.96 19.26 1.03
C ARG A 252 17.44 19.13 1.40
N VAL A 253 17.93 20.14 2.10
CA VAL A 253 19.26 20.10 2.74
C VAL A 253 19.07 20.01 4.24
N ALA A 254 19.80 19.10 4.89
CA ALA A 254 19.76 18.93 6.34
C ALA A 254 21.18 18.89 6.92
N LEU A 255 21.42 19.65 7.97
CA LEU A 255 22.58 19.53 8.83
C LEU A 255 22.15 18.79 10.08
N ILE A 256 22.74 17.65 10.35
CA ILE A 256 22.40 16.76 11.47
C ILE A 256 23.60 16.69 12.40
N THR A 257 23.40 17.06 13.66
CA THR A 257 24.45 16.98 14.69
C THR A 257 23.93 16.28 15.94
N ARG A 258 24.82 15.53 16.60
CA ARG A 258 24.56 14.90 17.89
C ARG A 258 25.27 15.72 18.98
N PHE A 259 24.59 15.96 20.07
CA PHE A 259 25.11 16.65 21.25
C PHE A 259 25.38 15.62 22.37
#